data_20840391fb365c427980fedb93159ac9
#
_entry.id   20840391fb365c427980fedb93159ac9
#
_cell.length_a   1.000
_cell.length_b   1.000
_cell.length_c   1.000
_cell.angle_alpha   90.00
_cell.angle_beta   90.00
_cell.angle_gamma   90.00
#
_symmetry.space_group_name_H-M   'P 1'
#
loop_
_entity.id
_entity.type
_entity.pdbx_description
1 polymer ?
#
loop_
_entity_poly.entity_id
_entity_poly.type
_entity_poly.pdbx_seq_one_letter_code
_entity_poly.pdbx_strand_id
1 'polypeptide(L)'
;MIIGVPKEIKNNENRVGMTPSGVAEVVKQGHRVFIQHTAGVNSGFPDEAYQAVGSHVLPTIEDIYATAEMIVKVKEPIVTEYNLIRKGQLLFTYFHFASDKELTLAMLSNKSICLAYETVEEADHSLPLLIPMSEVAGRMSIQEGARFLEKPQGGKGILLGGVPGVKPAKVLILGGGVVGSNAAQMAAGMGADVTITDINLARLRYLSETLPKNVKTLYSSELRIRKELPDVDLVVGSVLIPGDKAPHLITKEMLSIMQPGTVLVDVAIDQGGCFETSHPTTHSAPTYIVDGIVHYAVANIPGAVPYTSTLALTNATLPYVIALANKGWKKACKENPALALGLNIVEGKIVYKVVADVFGLKYDPISL
;
A
#
# COMPACT_ATOMS: atom_id res chain seq x y z
N MET A 1 -8.74 27.02 3.67
CA MET A 1 -8.92 26.05 2.58
C MET A 1 -10.17 25.22 2.86
N ILE A 2 -10.87 24.80 1.81
CA ILE A 2 -12.00 23.88 1.87
C ILE A 2 -11.49 22.51 1.42
N ILE A 3 -11.61 21.50 2.30
CA ILE A 3 -11.13 20.13 2.07
C ILE A 3 -12.32 19.22 1.91
N GLY A 4 -12.33 18.39 0.89
CA GLY A 4 -13.33 17.37 0.63
C GLY A 4 -12.79 15.97 0.78
N VAL A 5 -13.54 15.12 1.45
CA VAL A 5 -13.22 13.70 1.62
C VAL A 5 -14.36 12.87 1.06
N PRO A 6 -14.27 12.44 -0.20
CA PRO A 6 -15.30 11.59 -0.79
C PRO A 6 -15.22 10.17 -0.21
N LYS A 7 -16.32 9.43 -0.36
CA LYS A 7 -16.37 8.00 -0.13
C LYS A 7 -15.61 7.27 -1.22
N GLU A 8 -14.80 6.29 -0.84
CA GLU A 8 -14.15 5.41 -1.80
C GLU A 8 -15.19 4.49 -2.47
N ILE A 9 -15.06 4.36 -3.79
CA ILE A 9 -16.02 3.64 -4.63
C ILE A 9 -15.39 2.46 -5.39
N LYS A 10 -14.09 2.23 -5.25
CA LYS A 10 -13.44 1.01 -5.78
C LYS A 10 -13.93 -0.22 -5.04
N ASN A 11 -14.00 -1.33 -5.75
CA ASN A 11 -14.43 -2.60 -5.15
C ASN A 11 -13.55 -3.00 -3.96
N ASN A 12 -14.18 -3.35 -2.84
CA ASN A 12 -13.52 -3.71 -1.58
C ASN A 12 -12.62 -2.59 -0.99
N GLU A 13 -12.81 -1.33 -1.38
CA GLU A 13 -12.14 -0.20 -0.74
C GLU A 13 -13.09 0.45 0.27
N ASN A 14 -12.76 0.29 1.55
CA ASN A 14 -13.55 0.75 2.67
C ASN A 14 -12.81 1.75 3.56
N ARG A 15 -11.55 2.09 3.22
CA ARG A 15 -10.79 3.12 3.92
C ARG A 15 -11.35 4.51 3.63
N VAL A 16 -10.98 5.50 4.42
CA VAL A 16 -11.35 6.90 4.23
C VAL A 16 -10.12 7.80 4.34
N GLY A 17 -10.08 8.88 3.56
CA GLY A 17 -8.91 9.76 3.45
C GLY A 17 -8.57 10.54 4.72
N MET A 18 -9.54 10.75 5.63
CA MET A 18 -9.32 11.43 6.93
C MET A 18 -10.16 10.80 8.03
N THR A 19 -9.61 10.71 9.23
CA THR A 19 -10.35 10.32 10.45
C THR A 19 -11.00 11.53 11.12
N PRO A 20 -12.00 11.34 12.01
CA PRO A 20 -12.56 12.45 12.81
C PRO A 20 -11.49 13.21 13.59
N SER A 21 -10.49 12.53 14.16
CA SER A 21 -9.42 13.21 14.89
C SER A 21 -8.54 14.07 13.98
N GLY A 22 -8.23 13.59 12.77
CA GLY A 22 -7.51 14.39 11.77
C GLY A 22 -8.32 15.60 11.30
N VAL A 23 -9.63 15.43 11.13
CA VAL A 23 -10.56 16.53 10.80
C VAL A 23 -10.56 17.57 11.92
N ALA A 24 -10.61 17.16 13.19
CA ALA A 24 -10.57 18.08 14.32
C ALA A 24 -9.33 18.99 14.30
N GLU A 25 -8.15 18.43 14.00
CA GLU A 25 -6.90 19.20 13.91
C GLU A 25 -6.90 20.20 12.76
N VAL A 26 -7.50 19.84 11.63
CA VAL A 26 -7.63 20.72 10.46
C VAL A 26 -8.64 21.84 10.72
N VAL A 27 -9.79 21.53 11.32
CA VAL A 27 -10.83 22.51 11.68
C VAL A 27 -10.32 23.51 12.72
N LYS A 28 -9.55 23.03 13.72
CA LYS A 28 -8.91 23.86 14.74
C LYS A 28 -7.99 24.92 14.14
N GLN A 29 -7.43 24.68 12.95
CA GLN A 29 -6.59 25.63 12.21
C GLN A 29 -7.38 26.57 11.29
N GLY A 30 -8.70 26.57 11.38
CA GLY A 30 -9.58 27.49 10.65
C GLY A 30 -9.95 27.01 9.24
N HIS A 31 -9.70 25.75 8.91
CA HIS A 31 -10.13 25.17 7.64
C HIS A 31 -11.51 24.52 7.75
N ARG A 32 -12.17 24.35 6.61
CA ARG A 32 -13.48 23.70 6.52
C ARG A 32 -13.30 22.32 5.89
N VAL A 33 -13.89 21.30 6.52
CA VAL A 33 -13.84 19.92 6.02
C VAL A 33 -15.25 19.45 5.69
N PHE A 34 -15.41 18.89 4.52
CA PHE A 34 -16.64 18.28 4.03
C PHE A 34 -16.40 16.79 3.81
N ILE A 35 -17.20 15.95 4.46
CA ILE A 35 -17.14 14.49 4.34
C ILE A 35 -18.36 14.03 3.54
N GLN A 36 -18.18 13.13 2.58
CA GLN A 36 -19.33 12.52 1.93
C GLN A 36 -20.06 11.59 2.91
N HIS A 37 -21.39 11.61 2.86
CA HIS A 37 -22.24 10.72 3.64
C HIS A 37 -21.75 9.26 3.59
N THR A 38 -21.64 8.65 4.76
CA THR A 38 -21.14 7.27 4.98
C THR A 38 -19.70 6.98 4.53
N ALA A 39 -18.87 7.99 4.22
CA ALA A 39 -17.49 7.75 3.75
C ALA A 39 -16.63 6.98 4.75
N GLY A 40 -16.78 7.24 6.05
CA GLY A 40 -16.00 6.59 7.10
C GLY A 40 -16.64 5.36 7.75
N VAL A 41 -17.91 5.06 7.45
CA VAL A 41 -18.71 4.04 8.18
C VAL A 41 -18.03 2.66 8.17
N ASN A 42 -17.57 2.21 7.01
CA ASN A 42 -16.92 0.91 6.88
C ASN A 42 -15.51 0.84 7.51
N SER A 43 -14.95 1.99 7.86
CA SER A 43 -13.73 2.11 8.67
C SER A 43 -14.02 2.40 10.15
N GLY A 44 -15.27 2.26 10.60
CA GLY A 44 -15.65 2.46 12.00
C GLY A 44 -15.88 3.93 12.40
N PHE A 45 -15.97 4.86 11.44
CA PHE A 45 -16.17 6.29 11.68
C PHE A 45 -17.52 6.75 11.11
N PRO A 46 -18.61 6.79 11.92
CA PRO A 46 -19.91 7.26 11.48
C PRO A 46 -19.93 8.78 11.25
N ASP A 47 -20.90 9.25 10.49
CA ASP A 47 -21.03 10.67 10.13
C ASP A 47 -21.13 11.60 11.34
N GLU A 48 -21.79 11.14 12.40
CA GLU A 48 -21.93 11.88 13.67
C GLU A 48 -20.57 12.15 14.32
N ALA A 49 -19.60 11.24 14.18
CA ALA A 49 -18.27 11.44 14.71
C ALA A 49 -17.52 12.57 13.99
N TYR A 50 -17.75 12.74 12.69
CA TYR A 50 -17.20 13.86 11.92
C TYR A 50 -17.93 15.18 12.24
N GLN A 51 -19.26 15.16 12.36
CA GLN A 51 -20.06 16.33 12.72
C GLN A 51 -19.69 16.86 14.13
N ALA A 52 -19.45 15.95 15.09
CA ALA A 52 -19.05 16.32 16.44
C ALA A 52 -17.74 17.12 16.53
N VAL A 53 -16.87 17.00 15.52
CA VAL A 53 -15.59 17.73 15.44
C VAL A 53 -15.61 18.91 14.47
N GLY A 54 -16.80 19.33 14.02
CA GLY A 54 -17.01 20.54 13.21
C GLY A 54 -16.90 20.32 11.69
N SER A 55 -16.96 19.10 11.21
CA SER A 55 -17.10 18.81 9.78
C SER A 55 -18.55 18.93 9.32
N HIS A 56 -18.73 19.15 8.03
CA HIS A 56 -20.04 19.12 7.35
C HIS A 56 -20.16 17.85 6.52
N VAL A 57 -21.29 17.15 6.65
CA VAL A 57 -21.59 15.96 5.83
C VAL A 57 -22.39 16.38 4.60
N LEU A 58 -21.91 16.00 3.41
CA LEU A 58 -22.61 16.23 2.13
C LEU A 58 -23.12 14.91 1.56
N PRO A 59 -24.28 14.93 0.89
CA PRO A 59 -24.94 13.69 0.48
C PRO A 59 -24.22 12.95 -0.65
N THR A 60 -23.64 13.68 -1.60
CA THR A 60 -23.13 13.09 -2.85
C THR A 60 -21.63 13.38 -3.08
N ILE A 61 -21.01 12.60 -3.94
CA ILE A 61 -19.63 12.80 -4.35
C ILE A 61 -19.50 14.08 -5.19
N GLU A 62 -20.52 14.39 -6.00
CA GLU A 62 -20.61 15.60 -6.81
C GLU A 62 -20.55 16.86 -5.94
N ASP A 63 -21.30 16.87 -4.82
CA ASP A 63 -21.27 17.97 -3.86
C ASP A 63 -19.89 18.17 -3.24
N ILE A 64 -19.18 17.07 -2.93
CA ILE A 64 -17.81 17.11 -2.40
C ILE A 64 -16.86 17.74 -3.43
N TYR A 65 -16.86 17.25 -4.67
CA TYR A 65 -15.98 17.78 -5.71
C TYR A 65 -16.32 19.23 -6.08
N ALA A 66 -17.59 19.59 -6.12
CA ALA A 66 -18.04 20.95 -6.42
C ALA A 66 -17.62 21.96 -5.35
N THR A 67 -17.56 21.53 -4.08
CA THR A 67 -17.30 22.44 -2.94
C THR A 67 -15.81 22.56 -2.61
N ALA A 68 -15.05 21.48 -2.68
CA ALA A 68 -13.70 21.41 -2.14
C ALA A 68 -12.65 22.07 -3.04
N GLU A 69 -11.65 22.71 -2.43
CA GLU A 69 -10.42 23.19 -3.06
C GLU A 69 -9.38 22.08 -3.13
N MET A 70 -9.33 21.23 -2.09
CA MET A 70 -8.47 20.06 -2.00
C MET A 70 -9.33 18.80 -1.74
N ILE A 71 -9.10 17.77 -2.53
CA ILE A 71 -9.68 16.44 -2.33
C ILE A 71 -8.62 15.54 -1.67
N VAL A 72 -8.99 14.91 -0.57
CA VAL A 72 -8.16 13.92 0.13
C VAL A 72 -8.82 12.55 0.04
N LYS A 73 -8.17 11.62 -0.63
CA LYS A 73 -8.66 10.25 -0.89
C LYS A 73 -7.63 9.21 -0.45
N VAL A 74 -8.01 7.96 -0.53
CA VAL A 74 -7.07 6.83 -0.38
C VAL A 74 -6.62 6.32 -1.74
N LYS A 75 -7.57 6.02 -2.64
CA LYS A 75 -7.31 5.51 -3.99
C LYS A 75 -7.47 6.58 -5.06
N GLU A 76 -6.86 6.32 -6.20
CA GLU A 76 -6.99 7.14 -7.39
C GLU A 76 -8.45 7.34 -7.80
N PRO A 77 -8.79 8.48 -8.40
CA PRO A 77 -10.08 8.67 -9.03
C PRO A 77 -10.31 7.64 -10.14
N ILE A 78 -11.56 7.18 -10.28
CA ILE A 78 -11.95 6.29 -11.38
C ILE A 78 -12.80 7.05 -12.41
N VAL A 79 -13.10 6.41 -13.54
CA VAL A 79 -13.76 7.03 -14.71
C VAL A 79 -14.99 7.87 -14.36
N THR A 80 -15.81 7.41 -13.40
CA THR A 80 -16.99 8.14 -12.95
C THR A 80 -16.70 9.45 -12.20
N GLU A 81 -15.47 9.58 -11.66
CA GLU A 81 -15.03 10.77 -10.94
C GLU A 81 -14.34 11.80 -11.84
N TYR A 82 -13.83 11.39 -13.01
CA TYR A 82 -12.99 12.27 -13.84
C TYR A 82 -13.65 13.59 -14.19
N ASN A 83 -14.93 13.56 -14.54
CA ASN A 83 -15.69 14.77 -14.92
C ASN A 83 -16.07 15.66 -13.74
N LEU A 84 -15.91 15.20 -12.51
CA LEU A 84 -16.15 15.98 -11.29
C LEU A 84 -14.96 16.84 -10.90
N ILE A 85 -13.77 16.45 -11.34
CA ILE A 85 -12.51 17.10 -10.99
C ILE A 85 -12.37 18.42 -11.76
N ARG A 86 -12.17 19.52 -11.03
CA ARG A 86 -12.12 20.86 -11.58
C ARG A 86 -10.68 21.31 -11.89
N LYS A 87 -10.54 22.20 -12.86
CA LYS A 87 -9.26 22.86 -13.15
C LYS A 87 -8.69 23.51 -11.89
N GLY A 88 -7.41 23.24 -11.62
CA GLY A 88 -6.70 23.77 -10.46
C GLY A 88 -7.08 23.16 -9.11
N GLN A 89 -8.00 22.18 -9.09
CA GLN A 89 -8.33 21.46 -7.87
C GLN A 89 -7.17 20.56 -7.47
N LEU A 90 -6.79 20.62 -6.19
CA LEU A 90 -5.72 19.79 -5.62
C LEU A 90 -6.27 18.43 -5.23
N LEU A 91 -5.65 17.35 -5.72
CA LEU A 91 -5.92 15.98 -5.30
C LEU A 91 -4.71 15.43 -4.57
N PHE A 92 -4.92 14.89 -3.38
CA PHE A 92 -3.89 14.29 -2.55
C PHE A 92 -4.32 12.86 -2.19
N THR A 93 -3.71 11.86 -2.85
CA THR A 93 -4.12 10.44 -2.81
C THR A 93 -3.03 9.54 -3.40
N TYR A 94 -3.17 8.22 -3.34
CA TYR A 94 -2.45 7.31 -4.24
C TYR A 94 -3.00 7.44 -5.65
N PHE A 95 -2.13 7.53 -6.64
CA PHE A 95 -2.52 7.61 -8.05
C PHE A 95 -2.06 6.42 -8.89
N HIS A 96 -0.83 5.93 -8.65
CA HIS A 96 -0.21 4.88 -9.48
C HIS A 96 -0.23 5.19 -10.98
N PHE A 97 0.00 6.45 -11.35
CA PHE A 97 -0.10 6.94 -12.73
C PHE A 97 0.63 6.09 -13.76
N ALA A 98 1.82 5.57 -13.43
CA ALA A 98 2.61 4.75 -14.35
C ALA A 98 1.91 3.45 -14.78
N SER A 99 0.88 3.01 -14.06
CA SER A 99 0.09 1.80 -14.37
C SER A 99 -1.22 2.10 -15.11
N ASP A 100 -1.64 3.38 -15.19
CA ASP A 100 -2.94 3.78 -15.75
C ASP A 100 -2.82 5.00 -16.68
N LYS A 101 -2.79 4.72 -17.98
CA LYS A 101 -2.71 5.76 -19.02
C LYS A 101 -4.00 6.58 -19.12
N GLU A 102 -5.16 5.96 -18.93
CA GLU A 102 -6.46 6.65 -19.00
C GLU A 102 -6.61 7.68 -17.89
N LEU A 103 -6.31 7.29 -16.64
CA LEU A 103 -6.26 8.20 -15.51
C LEU A 103 -5.29 9.36 -15.76
N THR A 104 -4.09 9.04 -16.26
CA THR A 104 -3.07 10.07 -16.55
C THR A 104 -3.59 11.11 -17.55
N LEU A 105 -4.19 10.66 -18.65
CA LEU A 105 -4.75 11.55 -19.69
C LEU A 105 -5.95 12.35 -19.15
N ALA A 106 -6.79 11.76 -18.33
CA ALA A 106 -7.92 12.45 -17.69
C ALA A 106 -7.45 13.59 -16.77
N MET A 107 -6.45 13.33 -15.92
CA MET A 107 -5.90 14.37 -15.02
C MET A 107 -5.20 15.50 -15.78
N LEU A 108 -4.53 15.19 -16.88
CA LEU A 108 -3.96 16.19 -17.80
C LEU A 108 -5.07 17.07 -18.41
N SER A 109 -6.14 16.44 -18.91
CA SER A 109 -7.27 17.14 -19.53
C SER A 109 -7.99 18.07 -18.54
N ASN A 110 -8.19 17.62 -17.30
CA ASN A 110 -8.85 18.38 -16.25
C ASN A 110 -8.00 19.53 -15.73
N LYS A 111 -6.71 19.54 -16.02
CA LYS A 111 -5.75 20.55 -15.52
C LYS A 111 -5.78 20.66 -13.99
N SER A 112 -5.95 19.53 -13.30
CA SER A 112 -5.88 19.41 -11.86
C SER A 112 -4.43 19.46 -11.36
N ILE A 113 -4.26 19.49 -10.04
CA ILE A 113 -2.97 19.40 -9.36
C ILE A 113 -2.97 18.06 -8.63
N CYS A 114 -2.14 17.12 -9.08
CA CYS A 114 -2.09 15.77 -8.54
C CYS A 114 -0.82 15.57 -7.72
N LEU A 115 -1.00 15.41 -6.43
CA LEU A 115 0.03 15.13 -5.45
C LEU A 115 -0.12 13.67 -5.00
N ALA A 116 0.78 12.81 -5.48
CA ALA A 116 0.73 11.36 -5.28
C ALA A 116 1.41 10.97 -3.97
N TYR A 117 0.73 10.19 -3.14
CA TYR A 117 1.30 9.69 -1.88
C TYR A 117 2.56 8.86 -2.12
N GLU A 118 2.53 7.98 -3.11
CA GLU A 118 3.59 7.01 -3.41
C GLU A 118 4.88 7.62 -3.95
N THR A 119 4.87 8.89 -4.34
CA THR A 119 6.05 9.58 -4.85
C THR A 119 6.56 10.68 -3.91
N VAL A 120 5.94 10.86 -2.74
CA VAL A 120 6.55 11.65 -1.65
C VAL A 120 7.73 10.86 -1.13
N GLU A 121 8.94 11.40 -1.29
CA GLU A 121 10.20 10.70 -0.99
C GLU A 121 11.12 11.59 -0.15
N GLU A 122 11.57 11.07 0.99
CA GLU A 122 12.52 11.75 1.88
C GLU A 122 13.96 11.65 1.36
N ALA A 123 14.87 12.43 1.94
CA ALA A 123 16.27 12.47 1.50
C ALA A 123 17.03 11.14 1.64
N ASP A 124 16.55 10.25 2.48
CA ASP A 124 17.07 8.89 2.66
C ASP A 124 16.40 7.86 1.74
N HIS A 125 15.63 8.33 0.76
CA HIS A 125 14.83 7.52 -0.17
C HIS A 125 13.68 6.72 0.47
N SER A 126 13.32 7.02 1.71
CA SER A 126 12.11 6.44 2.29
C SER A 126 10.85 7.08 1.71
N LEU A 127 9.78 6.29 1.61
CA LEU A 127 8.48 6.71 1.07
C LEU A 127 7.46 6.79 2.24
N PRO A 128 7.44 7.90 2.99
CA PRO A 128 6.74 8.01 4.28
C PRO A 128 5.24 7.75 4.19
N LEU A 129 4.62 8.00 3.04
CA LEU A 129 3.18 7.79 2.85
C LEU A 129 2.86 6.39 2.29
N LEU A 130 3.85 5.64 1.79
CA LEU A 130 3.72 4.25 1.39
C LEU A 130 4.02 3.28 2.55
N ILE A 131 4.92 3.66 3.46
CA ILE A 131 5.34 2.86 4.62
C ILE A 131 4.14 2.29 5.40
N PRO A 132 3.11 3.06 5.81
CA PRO A 132 2.03 2.52 6.63
C PRO A 132 1.27 1.36 5.97
N MET A 133 1.05 1.45 4.66
CA MET A 133 0.38 0.37 3.93
C MET A 133 1.29 -0.84 3.74
N SER A 134 2.59 -0.63 3.59
CA SER A 134 3.58 -1.71 3.56
C SER A 134 3.68 -2.44 4.91
N GLU A 135 3.57 -1.72 6.03
CA GLU A 135 3.53 -2.31 7.37
C GLU A 135 2.27 -3.18 7.56
N VAL A 136 1.11 -2.66 7.19
CA VAL A 136 -0.15 -3.42 7.25
C VAL A 136 -0.07 -4.65 6.34
N ALA A 137 0.39 -4.50 5.09
CA ALA A 137 0.50 -5.61 4.15
C ALA A 137 1.46 -6.70 4.66
N GLY A 138 2.60 -6.32 5.23
CA GLY A 138 3.56 -7.27 5.82
C GLY A 138 2.96 -8.06 6.97
N ARG A 139 2.22 -7.41 7.86
CA ARG A 139 1.54 -8.08 8.99
C ARG A 139 0.41 -8.99 8.50
N MET A 140 -0.42 -8.51 7.57
CA MET A 140 -1.50 -9.27 6.96
C MET A 140 -1.00 -10.50 6.19
N SER A 141 0.17 -10.43 5.56
CA SER A 141 0.74 -11.57 4.82
C SER A 141 0.93 -12.81 5.71
N ILE A 142 1.24 -12.62 6.98
CA ILE A 142 1.39 -13.71 7.96
C ILE A 142 0.03 -14.16 8.49
N GLN A 143 -0.90 -13.22 8.74
CA GLN A 143 -2.24 -13.57 9.17
C GLN A 143 -2.95 -14.45 8.12
N GLU A 144 -2.94 -14.03 6.86
CA GLU A 144 -3.53 -14.80 5.75
C GLU A 144 -2.70 -16.06 5.45
N GLY A 145 -1.36 -15.97 5.45
CA GLY A 145 -0.50 -17.13 5.28
C GLY A 145 -0.78 -18.24 6.29
N ALA A 146 -0.93 -17.88 7.57
CA ALA A 146 -1.28 -18.83 8.63
C ALA A 146 -2.67 -19.47 8.40
N ARG A 147 -3.65 -18.66 7.99
CA ARG A 147 -5.00 -19.13 7.66
C ARG A 147 -4.99 -20.12 6.50
N PHE A 148 -4.27 -19.81 5.42
CA PHE A 148 -4.24 -20.68 4.25
C PHE A 148 -3.34 -21.91 4.41
N LEU A 149 -2.53 -22.01 5.47
CA LEU A 149 -1.88 -23.26 5.88
C LEU A 149 -2.85 -24.29 6.45
N GLU A 150 -4.06 -23.89 6.87
CA GLU A 150 -5.08 -24.77 7.37
C GLU A 150 -5.58 -25.74 6.28
N LYS A 151 -5.88 -26.99 6.66
CA LYS A 151 -6.33 -28.01 5.71
C LYS A 151 -7.62 -27.66 4.97
N PRO A 152 -8.65 -27.06 5.60
CA PRO A 152 -9.87 -26.64 4.91
C PRO A 152 -9.64 -25.56 3.83
N GLN A 153 -8.51 -24.83 3.90
CA GLN A 153 -8.13 -23.80 2.95
C GLN A 153 -7.21 -24.32 1.83
N GLY A 154 -6.93 -25.61 1.79
CA GLY A 154 -6.04 -26.23 0.79
C GLY A 154 -4.58 -26.35 1.23
N GLY A 155 -4.23 -25.83 2.41
CA GLY A 155 -2.89 -25.89 2.96
C GLY A 155 -2.48 -27.27 3.48
N LYS A 156 -1.25 -27.37 4.01
CA LYS A 156 -0.66 -28.60 4.58
C LYS A 156 -1.38 -29.07 5.86
N GLY A 157 -2.15 -28.23 6.54
CA GLY A 157 -2.73 -28.49 7.87
C GLY A 157 -1.71 -28.27 8.99
N ILE A 158 -0.88 -27.24 8.87
CA ILE A 158 0.19 -26.90 9.80
C ILE A 158 -0.20 -25.66 10.61
N LEU A 159 -0.04 -25.74 11.93
CA LEU A 159 -0.16 -24.59 12.83
C LEU A 159 1.16 -23.80 12.81
N LEU A 160 1.10 -22.50 12.54
CA LEU A 160 2.29 -21.68 12.31
C LEU A 160 3.30 -21.74 13.47
N GLY A 161 2.84 -21.66 14.72
CA GLY A 161 3.68 -21.67 15.91
C GLY A 161 4.02 -23.07 16.44
N GLY A 162 3.48 -24.16 15.84
CA GLY A 162 3.59 -25.49 16.42
C GLY A 162 2.91 -25.61 17.80
N VAL A 163 3.21 -26.69 18.51
CA VAL A 163 2.80 -26.92 19.92
C VAL A 163 3.89 -27.73 20.63
N PRO A 164 3.90 -27.83 21.98
CA PRO A 164 4.87 -28.66 22.69
C PRO A 164 4.96 -30.07 22.10
N GLY A 165 6.18 -30.44 21.67
CA GLY A 165 6.45 -31.73 20.99
C GLY A 165 6.30 -31.69 19.47
N VAL A 166 5.77 -30.62 18.87
CA VAL A 166 5.63 -30.44 17.42
C VAL A 166 6.33 -29.16 16.98
N LYS A 167 7.23 -29.27 16.00
CA LYS A 167 7.96 -28.12 15.48
C LYS A 167 7.04 -27.07 14.87
N PRO A 168 7.39 -25.76 14.95
CA PRO A 168 6.68 -24.71 14.24
C PRO A 168 6.88 -24.82 12.73
N ALA A 169 6.04 -24.11 11.99
CA ALA A 169 6.18 -23.92 10.55
C ALA A 169 7.46 -23.17 10.19
N LYS A 170 8.03 -23.49 9.03
CA LYS A 170 9.13 -22.74 8.43
C LYS A 170 8.59 -21.66 7.50
N VAL A 171 8.94 -20.42 7.77
CA VAL A 171 8.55 -19.23 7.00
C VAL A 171 9.76 -18.64 6.32
N LEU A 172 9.69 -18.51 4.99
CA LEU A 172 10.71 -17.85 4.17
C LEU A 172 10.17 -16.50 3.69
N ILE A 173 10.92 -15.43 3.95
CA ILE A 173 10.56 -14.08 3.55
C ILE A 173 11.58 -13.56 2.53
N LEU A 174 11.12 -13.25 1.33
CA LEU A 174 11.92 -12.76 0.23
C LEU A 174 11.84 -11.23 0.18
N GLY A 175 12.92 -10.56 0.58
CA GLY A 175 13.03 -9.11 0.71
C GLY A 175 12.97 -8.64 2.17
N GLY A 176 13.96 -7.88 2.59
CA GLY A 176 14.09 -7.31 3.94
C GLY A 176 13.57 -5.88 4.09
N GLY A 177 12.75 -5.38 3.16
CA GLY A 177 12.15 -4.05 3.20
C GLY A 177 11.12 -3.88 4.32
N VAL A 178 10.26 -2.86 4.22
CA VAL A 178 9.21 -2.58 5.22
C VAL A 178 8.24 -3.75 5.33
N VAL A 179 7.74 -4.27 4.21
CA VAL A 179 6.82 -5.42 4.16
C VAL A 179 7.47 -6.64 4.82
N GLY A 180 8.67 -7.04 4.37
CA GLY A 180 9.33 -8.26 4.84
C GLY A 180 9.73 -8.20 6.30
N SER A 181 10.22 -7.05 6.80
CA SER A 181 10.55 -6.91 8.22
C SER A 181 9.32 -6.99 9.13
N ASN A 182 8.17 -6.43 8.72
CA ASN A 182 6.91 -6.57 9.44
C ASN A 182 6.36 -8.00 9.38
N ALA A 183 6.47 -8.67 8.23
CA ALA A 183 6.12 -10.09 8.10
C ALA A 183 7.00 -10.95 9.03
N ALA A 184 8.32 -10.73 9.05
CA ALA A 184 9.24 -11.46 9.91
C ALA A 184 8.92 -11.28 11.39
N GLN A 185 8.63 -10.04 11.82
CA GLN A 185 8.26 -9.74 13.18
C GLN A 185 6.98 -10.48 13.61
N MET A 186 5.96 -10.48 12.75
CA MET A 186 4.69 -11.17 13.04
C MET A 186 4.85 -12.68 13.06
N ALA A 187 5.53 -13.27 12.07
CA ALA A 187 5.76 -14.72 12.03
C ALA A 187 6.57 -15.20 13.25
N ALA A 188 7.62 -14.46 13.61
CA ALA A 188 8.42 -14.74 14.80
C ALA A 188 7.62 -14.60 16.09
N GLY A 189 6.75 -13.58 16.19
CA GLY A 189 5.85 -13.37 17.33
C GLY A 189 4.81 -14.49 17.48
N MET A 190 4.40 -15.12 16.40
CA MET A 190 3.55 -16.32 16.41
C MET A 190 4.33 -17.62 16.67
N GLY A 191 5.66 -17.55 16.83
CA GLY A 191 6.49 -18.69 17.19
C GLY A 191 7.05 -19.50 15.99
N ALA A 192 6.92 -19.02 14.75
CA ALA A 192 7.46 -19.69 13.57
C ALA A 192 8.99 -19.73 13.54
N ASP A 193 9.56 -20.68 12.79
CA ASP A 193 10.97 -20.69 12.40
C ASP A 193 11.14 -19.83 11.14
N VAL A 194 11.69 -18.62 11.26
CA VAL A 194 11.69 -17.60 10.21
C VAL A 194 13.06 -17.42 9.59
N THR A 195 13.13 -17.43 8.26
CA THR A 195 14.29 -16.98 7.47
C THR A 195 13.89 -15.78 6.62
N ILE A 196 14.58 -14.65 6.78
CA ILE A 196 14.41 -13.46 5.94
C ILE A 196 15.61 -13.25 5.02
N THR A 197 15.36 -12.95 3.75
CA THR A 197 16.42 -12.78 2.76
C THR A 197 16.48 -11.35 2.23
N ASP A 198 17.67 -10.87 1.92
CA ASP A 198 17.92 -9.63 1.21
C ASP A 198 19.28 -9.71 0.48
N ILE A 199 19.48 -8.88 -0.55
CA ILE A 199 20.77 -8.71 -1.22
C ILE A 199 21.65 -7.65 -0.53
N ASN A 200 21.05 -6.79 0.29
CA ASN A 200 21.75 -5.71 0.99
C ASN A 200 22.25 -6.19 2.37
N LEU A 201 23.57 -6.38 2.49
CA LEU A 201 24.19 -6.84 3.74
C LEU A 201 24.03 -5.85 4.90
N ALA A 202 23.97 -4.53 4.63
CA ALA A 202 23.73 -3.54 5.68
C ALA A 202 22.31 -3.71 6.25
N ARG A 203 21.33 -3.96 5.36
CA ARG A 203 19.95 -4.26 5.77
C ARG A 203 19.89 -5.56 6.58
N LEU A 204 20.56 -6.62 6.15
CA LEU A 204 20.61 -7.89 6.90
C LEU A 204 21.22 -7.74 8.29
N ARG A 205 22.28 -6.92 8.45
CA ARG A 205 22.86 -6.61 9.78
C ARG A 205 21.83 -5.93 10.67
N TYR A 206 21.19 -4.87 10.17
CA TYR A 206 20.13 -4.17 10.90
C TYR A 206 19.00 -5.13 11.34
N LEU A 207 18.52 -5.98 10.43
CA LEU A 207 17.46 -6.94 10.73
C LEU A 207 17.91 -7.99 11.77
N SER A 208 19.16 -8.45 11.72
CA SER A 208 19.69 -9.40 12.69
C SER A 208 19.82 -8.82 14.11
N GLU A 209 19.96 -7.51 14.22
CA GLU A 209 20.04 -6.79 15.50
C GLU A 209 18.65 -6.45 16.07
N THR A 210 17.69 -6.15 15.20
CA THR A 210 16.39 -5.60 15.60
C THR A 210 15.25 -6.62 15.65
N LEU A 211 15.34 -7.72 14.88
CA LEU A 211 14.32 -8.75 14.87
C LEU A 211 14.52 -9.78 16.02
N PRO A 212 13.44 -10.49 16.41
CA PRO A 212 13.52 -11.56 17.41
C PRO A 212 14.55 -12.65 17.03
N LYS A 213 15.12 -13.34 18.03
CA LYS A 213 16.23 -14.30 17.84
C LYS A 213 15.84 -15.58 17.09
N ASN A 214 14.56 -15.86 16.93
CA ASN A 214 14.05 -16.94 16.05
C ASN A 214 13.97 -16.52 14.57
N VAL A 215 14.42 -15.31 14.20
CA VAL A 215 14.57 -14.87 12.82
C VAL A 215 16.03 -15.03 12.39
N LYS A 216 16.26 -15.77 11.32
CA LYS A 216 17.55 -15.94 10.67
C LYS A 216 17.62 -15.03 9.45
N THR A 217 18.77 -14.39 9.23
CA THR A 217 19.02 -13.59 8.03
C THR A 217 19.83 -14.40 7.03
N LEU A 218 19.48 -14.34 5.75
CA LEU A 218 20.15 -15.05 4.68
C LEU A 218 20.37 -14.12 3.49
N TYR A 219 21.58 -14.12 2.92
CA TYR A 219 21.85 -13.38 1.68
C TYR A 219 21.08 -14.01 0.53
N SER A 220 20.26 -13.21 -0.18
CA SER A 220 19.41 -13.67 -1.26
C SER A 220 20.21 -14.06 -2.49
N SER A 221 20.02 -15.28 -2.96
CA SER A 221 20.44 -15.76 -4.26
C SER A 221 19.54 -16.94 -4.67
N GLU A 222 19.41 -17.17 -5.98
CA GLU A 222 18.57 -18.25 -6.49
C GLU A 222 18.91 -19.61 -5.85
N LEU A 223 20.19 -19.97 -5.79
CA LEU A 223 20.62 -21.23 -5.21
C LEU A 223 20.25 -21.37 -3.73
N ARG A 224 20.33 -20.29 -2.95
CA ARG A 224 19.98 -20.31 -1.52
C ARG A 224 18.48 -20.39 -1.32
N ILE A 225 17.71 -19.64 -2.09
CA ILE A 225 16.24 -19.74 -2.10
C ILE A 225 15.84 -21.19 -2.43
N ARG A 226 16.36 -21.75 -3.51
CA ARG A 226 16.09 -23.14 -3.95
C ARG A 226 16.40 -24.16 -2.86
N LYS A 227 17.41 -23.94 -2.01
CA LYS A 227 17.73 -24.85 -0.88
C LYS A 227 16.73 -24.79 0.27
N GLU A 228 16.07 -23.65 0.48
CA GLU A 228 15.06 -23.49 1.54
C GLU A 228 13.71 -24.10 1.14
N LEU A 229 13.36 -24.07 -0.17
CA LEU A 229 12.02 -24.40 -0.67
C LEU A 229 11.51 -25.81 -0.33
N PRO A 230 12.31 -26.90 -0.29
CA PRO A 230 11.79 -28.24 0.02
C PRO A 230 11.14 -28.38 1.39
N ASP A 231 11.59 -27.59 2.35
CA ASP A 231 11.16 -27.68 3.75
C ASP A 231 10.25 -26.54 4.20
N VAL A 232 10.03 -25.53 3.33
CA VAL A 232 9.27 -24.34 3.69
C VAL A 232 7.76 -24.64 3.71
N ASP A 233 7.05 -23.99 4.60
CA ASP A 233 5.59 -24.09 4.72
C ASP A 233 4.87 -22.84 4.21
N LEU A 234 5.47 -21.66 4.44
CA LEU A 234 4.95 -20.36 4.01
C LEU A 234 6.08 -19.53 3.40
N VAL A 235 5.84 -18.99 2.21
CA VAL A 235 6.74 -18.00 1.59
C VAL A 235 6.02 -16.67 1.43
N VAL A 236 6.70 -15.57 1.79
CA VAL A 236 6.22 -14.21 1.56
C VAL A 236 7.11 -13.52 0.54
N GLY A 237 6.55 -13.15 -0.61
CA GLY A 237 7.19 -12.32 -1.62
C GLY A 237 6.98 -10.85 -1.29
N SER A 238 8.06 -10.13 -0.97
CA SER A 238 7.99 -8.74 -0.49
C SER A 238 9.06 -7.83 -1.09
N VAL A 239 9.60 -8.20 -2.25
CA VAL A 239 10.57 -7.38 -2.98
C VAL A 239 9.82 -6.36 -3.83
N LEU A 240 10.16 -5.10 -3.61
CA LEU A 240 9.65 -3.96 -4.36
C LEU A 240 10.85 -3.21 -4.94
N ILE A 241 10.81 -2.94 -6.25
CA ILE A 241 11.78 -2.07 -6.93
C ILE A 241 11.03 -0.81 -7.33
N PRO A 242 11.34 0.37 -6.76
CA PRO A 242 10.66 1.60 -7.13
C PRO A 242 10.76 1.88 -8.64
N GLY A 243 9.60 2.02 -9.28
CA GLY A 243 9.52 2.32 -10.73
C GLY A 243 9.79 1.16 -11.68
N ASP A 244 9.99 -0.07 -11.19
CA ASP A 244 10.21 -1.26 -12.01
C ASP A 244 9.36 -2.44 -11.52
N LYS A 245 9.32 -3.50 -12.32
CA LYS A 245 8.65 -4.75 -11.95
C LYS A 245 9.45 -5.51 -10.88
N ALA A 246 8.74 -6.17 -9.98
CA ALA A 246 9.35 -7.10 -9.05
C ALA A 246 10.06 -8.25 -9.81
N PRO A 247 11.26 -8.68 -9.38
CA PRO A 247 11.91 -9.84 -9.98
C PRO A 247 11.18 -11.12 -9.57
N HIS A 248 11.05 -12.06 -10.50
CA HIS A 248 10.56 -13.40 -10.18
C HIS A 248 11.64 -14.19 -9.43
N LEU A 249 11.49 -14.30 -8.11
CA LEU A 249 12.43 -14.99 -7.22
C LEU A 249 12.10 -16.48 -7.07
N ILE A 250 10.85 -16.86 -7.31
CA ILE A 250 10.44 -18.26 -7.41
C ILE A 250 9.88 -18.49 -8.82
N THR A 251 10.53 -19.40 -9.56
CA THR A 251 10.12 -19.79 -10.91
C THR A 251 9.07 -20.91 -10.83
N LYS A 252 8.36 -21.12 -11.95
CA LYS A 252 7.41 -22.22 -12.06
C LYS A 252 8.08 -23.59 -11.83
N GLU A 253 9.31 -23.78 -12.32
CA GLU A 253 10.09 -25.00 -12.11
C GLU A 253 10.35 -25.27 -10.62
N MET A 254 10.60 -24.22 -9.83
CA MET A 254 10.85 -24.36 -8.39
C MET A 254 9.63 -24.88 -7.60
N LEU A 255 8.41 -24.77 -8.12
CA LEU A 255 7.24 -25.34 -7.45
C LEU A 255 7.35 -26.86 -7.30
N SER A 256 8.03 -27.54 -8.24
CA SER A 256 8.19 -29.00 -8.24
C SER A 256 9.02 -29.55 -7.07
N ILE A 257 9.86 -28.71 -6.43
CA ILE A 257 10.65 -29.08 -5.25
C ILE A 257 9.97 -28.73 -3.93
N MET A 258 8.85 -28.00 -3.99
CA MET A 258 8.06 -27.64 -2.81
C MET A 258 7.04 -28.73 -2.47
N GLN A 259 6.61 -28.75 -1.22
CA GLN A 259 5.60 -29.72 -0.78
C GLN A 259 4.18 -29.24 -1.12
N PRO A 260 3.28 -30.11 -1.57
CA PRO A 260 1.88 -29.74 -1.81
C PRO A 260 1.22 -29.13 -0.56
N GLY A 261 0.44 -28.06 -0.76
CA GLY A 261 -0.19 -27.29 0.32
C GLY A 261 0.74 -26.25 0.98
N THR A 262 1.98 -26.08 0.51
CA THR A 262 2.78 -24.89 0.82
C THR A 262 2.04 -23.63 0.35
N VAL A 263 2.13 -22.54 1.11
CA VAL A 263 1.45 -21.28 0.81
C VAL A 263 2.47 -20.24 0.33
N LEU A 264 2.19 -19.62 -0.81
CA LEU A 264 2.90 -18.46 -1.34
C LEU A 264 2.02 -17.21 -1.18
N VAL A 265 2.48 -16.22 -0.42
CA VAL A 265 1.82 -14.92 -0.29
C VAL A 265 2.61 -13.89 -1.07
N ASP A 266 2.06 -13.37 -2.16
CA ASP A 266 2.71 -12.38 -3.01
C ASP A 266 2.22 -10.97 -2.68
N VAL A 267 2.97 -10.25 -1.85
CA VAL A 267 2.62 -8.88 -1.47
C VAL A 267 2.99 -7.87 -2.56
N ALA A 268 3.91 -8.23 -3.45
CA ALA A 268 4.36 -7.38 -4.56
C ALA A 268 3.50 -7.52 -5.82
N ILE A 269 2.34 -8.16 -5.74
CA ILE A 269 1.49 -8.50 -6.91
C ILE A 269 1.11 -7.27 -7.73
N ASP A 270 0.89 -6.12 -7.11
CA ASP A 270 0.57 -4.86 -7.79
C ASP A 270 1.69 -4.36 -8.72
N GLN A 271 2.91 -4.92 -8.56
CA GLN A 271 4.09 -4.63 -9.38
C GLN A 271 4.58 -5.86 -10.18
N GLY A 272 3.68 -6.77 -10.48
CA GLY A 272 3.96 -7.97 -11.27
C GLY A 272 4.26 -9.23 -10.47
N GLY A 273 4.46 -9.10 -9.16
CA GLY A 273 4.67 -10.22 -8.23
C GLY A 273 6.11 -10.76 -8.18
N CYS A 274 6.43 -11.40 -7.05
CA CYS A 274 7.73 -12.05 -6.82
C CYS A 274 7.80 -13.50 -7.33
N PHE A 275 6.68 -14.07 -7.74
CA PHE A 275 6.60 -15.46 -8.22
C PHE A 275 6.14 -15.50 -9.66
N GLU A 276 6.82 -16.28 -10.51
CA GLU A 276 6.50 -16.40 -11.94
C GLU A 276 5.05 -16.83 -12.20
N THR A 277 4.47 -17.58 -11.27
CA THR A 277 3.10 -18.09 -11.34
C THR A 277 2.06 -17.18 -10.70
N SER A 278 2.48 -16.01 -10.19
CA SER A 278 1.57 -15.06 -9.57
C SER A 278 0.70 -14.34 -10.58
N HIS A 279 -0.59 -14.21 -10.25
CA HIS A 279 -1.52 -13.30 -10.91
C HIS A 279 -2.45 -12.67 -9.87
N PRO A 280 -2.91 -11.43 -10.10
CA PRO A 280 -3.72 -10.71 -9.12
C PRO A 280 -5.02 -11.43 -8.80
N THR A 281 -5.37 -11.47 -7.52
CA THR A 281 -6.64 -11.96 -6.99
C THR A 281 -7.38 -10.88 -6.22
N THR A 282 -8.58 -11.20 -5.73
CA THR A 282 -9.42 -10.28 -4.97
C THR A 282 -9.73 -10.84 -3.59
N HIS A 283 -10.19 -9.99 -2.66
CA HIS A 283 -10.64 -10.47 -1.35
C HIS A 283 -11.79 -11.49 -1.40
N SER A 284 -12.60 -11.46 -2.46
CA SER A 284 -13.72 -12.41 -2.65
C SER A 284 -13.27 -13.80 -3.12
N ALA A 285 -12.14 -13.85 -3.83
CA ALA A 285 -11.53 -15.09 -4.32
C ALA A 285 -10.00 -14.97 -4.16
N PRO A 286 -9.49 -15.10 -2.91
CA PRO A 286 -8.14 -14.65 -2.56
C PRO A 286 -7.03 -15.59 -3.01
N THR A 287 -7.34 -16.85 -3.29
CA THR A 287 -6.33 -17.88 -3.59
C THR A 287 -6.66 -18.70 -4.82
N TYR A 288 -5.63 -19.29 -5.38
CA TYR A 288 -5.69 -20.34 -6.39
C TYR A 288 -4.56 -21.33 -6.16
N ILE A 289 -4.59 -22.47 -6.84
CA ILE A 289 -3.60 -23.54 -6.69
C ILE A 289 -2.89 -23.78 -8.03
N VAL A 290 -1.54 -23.78 -8.01
CA VAL A 290 -0.70 -24.19 -9.13
C VAL A 290 0.23 -25.31 -8.66
N ASP A 291 0.24 -26.43 -9.35
CA ASP A 291 1.09 -27.60 -9.04
C ASP A 291 1.03 -28.03 -7.55
N GLY A 292 -0.15 -27.93 -6.95
CA GLY A 292 -0.40 -28.26 -5.54
C GLY A 292 0.01 -27.19 -4.54
N ILE A 293 0.52 -26.04 -4.98
CA ILE A 293 0.96 -24.91 -4.14
C ILE A 293 -0.13 -23.83 -4.10
N VAL A 294 -0.51 -23.42 -2.90
CA VAL A 294 -1.53 -22.38 -2.67
C VAL A 294 -0.93 -21.00 -2.89
N HIS A 295 -1.52 -20.22 -3.77
CA HIS A 295 -1.11 -18.85 -4.04
C HIS A 295 -2.15 -17.86 -3.47
N TYR A 296 -1.71 -16.96 -2.61
CA TYR A 296 -2.47 -15.79 -2.16
C TYR A 296 -1.82 -14.54 -2.77
N ALA A 297 -2.52 -13.88 -3.68
CA ALA A 297 -1.99 -12.75 -4.44
C ALA A 297 -3.03 -11.62 -4.55
N VAL A 298 -3.66 -11.28 -3.42
CA VAL A 298 -4.70 -10.26 -3.37
C VAL A 298 -4.09 -8.89 -3.60
N ALA A 299 -4.52 -8.22 -4.66
CA ALA A 299 -4.26 -6.81 -4.84
C ALA A 299 -4.94 -6.00 -3.72
N ASN A 300 -4.25 -5.01 -3.17
CA ASN A 300 -4.78 -4.18 -2.08
C ASN A 300 -5.00 -4.94 -0.75
N ILE A 301 -4.05 -5.77 -0.32
CA ILE A 301 -4.09 -6.48 0.98
C ILE A 301 -4.53 -5.57 2.15
N PRO A 302 -4.03 -4.32 2.31
CA PRO A 302 -4.45 -3.43 3.39
C PRO A 302 -5.94 -3.07 3.41
N GLY A 303 -6.64 -3.20 2.29
CA GLY A 303 -8.08 -2.96 2.18
C GLY A 303 -8.93 -3.91 3.03
N ALA A 304 -8.40 -5.09 3.39
CA ALA A 304 -9.09 -6.07 4.24
C ALA A 304 -9.29 -5.60 5.69
N VAL A 305 -8.46 -4.68 6.16
CA VAL A 305 -8.51 -4.15 7.54
C VAL A 305 -8.65 -2.63 7.53
N PRO A 306 -9.77 -2.10 7.02
CA PRO A 306 -9.94 -0.68 6.70
C PRO A 306 -9.82 0.22 7.92
N TYR A 307 -10.25 -0.20 9.12
CA TYR A 307 -10.07 0.55 10.35
C TYR A 307 -8.59 0.81 10.66
N THR A 308 -7.78 -0.25 10.72
CA THR A 308 -6.34 -0.15 11.00
C THR A 308 -5.61 0.63 9.90
N SER A 309 -5.93 0.31 8.65
CA SER A 309 -5.29 0.93 7.49
C SER A 309 -5.61 2.42 7.37
N THR A 310 -6.84 2.83 7.69
CA THR A 310 -7.23 4.24 7.73
C THR A 310 -6.44 4.99 8.79
N LEU A 311 -6.40 4.47 10.03
CA LEU A 311 -5.64 5.09 11.10
C LEU A 311 -4.14 5.21 10.76
N ALA A 312 -3.54 4.14 10.26
CA ALA A 312 -2.12 4.13 9.89
C ALA A 312 -1.81 5.14 8.78
N LEU A 313 -2.61 5.15 7.72
CA LEU A 313 -2.43 6.07 6.60
C LEU A 313 -2.64 7.52 7.02
N THR A 314 -3.75 7.82 7.70
CA THR A 314 -4.12 9.19 8.05
C THR A 314 -3.16 9.81 9.08
N ASN A 315 -2.57 9.02 9.97
CA ASN A 315 -1.49 9.49 10.85
C ASN A 315 -0.27 9.99 10.03
N ALA A 316 0.06 9.33 8.93
CA ALA A 316 1.17 9.74 8.08
C ALA A 316 0.81 10.91 7.15
N THR A 317 -0.41 10.96 6.62
CA THR A 317 -0.83 11.99 5.65
C THR A 317 -1.21 13.31 6.31
N LEU A 318 -1.71 13.30 7.55
CA LEU A 318 -2.23 14.48 8.24
C LEU A 318 -1.26 15.68 8.28
N PRO A 319 0.04 15.52 8.61
CA PRO A 319 0.99 16.64 8.59
C PRO A 319 1.08 17.34 7.22
N TYR A 320 1.01 16.55 6.14
CA TYR A 320 1.03 17.09 4.77
C TYR A 320 -0.28 17.76 4.40
N VAL A 321 -1.43 17.18 4.79
CA VAL A 321 -2.76 17.80 4.61
C VAL A 321 -2.78 19.18 5.28
N ILE A 322 -2.31 19.27 6.51
CA ILE A 322 -2.21 20.54 7.27
C ILE A 322 -1.28 21.54 6.56
N ALA A 323 -0.10 21.09 6.11
CA ALA A 323 0.84 21.94 5.40
C ALA A 323 0.24 22.48 4.09
N LEU A 324 -0.41 21.62 3.32
CA LEU A 324 -1.11 22.01 2.08
C LEU A 324 -2.27 22.97 2.34
N ALA A 325 -3.04 22.73 3.40
CA ALA A 325 -4.17 23.58 3.76
C ALA A 325 -3.73 24.98 4.20
N ASN A 326 -2.68 25.06 5.04
CA ASN A 326 -2.18 26.32 5.58
C ASN A 326 -1.44 27.19 4.56
N LYS A 327 -0.67 26.56 3.67
CA LYS A 327 0.30 27.26 2.81
C LYS A 327 -0.09 27.29 1.33
N GLY A 328 -1.06 26.44 0.92
CA GLY A 328 -1.28 26.12 -0.48
C GLY A 328 -0.14 25.24 -1.04
N TRP A 329 -0.43 24.49 -2.11
CA TRP A 329 0.49 23.48 -2.62
C TRP A 329 1.87 24.06 -3.06
N LYS A 330 1.91 25.22 -3.72
CA LYS A 330 3.17 25.82 -4.20
C LYS A 330 4.14 26.10 -3.06
N LYS A 331 3.67 26.79 -2.02
CA LYS A 331 4.50 27.16 -0.87
C LYS A 331 4.84 25.93 -0.02
N ALA A 332 3.89 25.02 0.18
CA ALA A 332 4.14 23.78 0.91
C ALA A 332 5.23 22.92 0.23
N CYS A 333 5.16 22.73 -1.08
CA CYS A 333 6.17 21.99 -1.84
C CYS A 333 7.53 22.72 -1.89
N LYS A 334 7.53 24.06 -1.98
CA LYS A 334 8.78 24.83 -1.92
C LYS A 334 9.52 24.68 -0.59
N GLU A 335 8.79 24.59 0.50
CA GLU A 335 9.34 24.46 1.86
C GLU A 335 9.64 23.01 2.25
N ASN A 336 9.04 22.03 1.56
CA ASN A 336 9.25 20.62 1.80
C ASN A 336 9.61 19.90 0.49
N PRO A 337 10.92 19.63 0.25
CA PRO A 337 11.39 18.96 -0.96
C PRO A 337 10.81 17.54 -1.14
N ALA A 338 10.58 16.80 -0.04
CA ALA A 338 9.95 15.48 -0.10
C ALA A 338 8.52 15.56 -0.66
N LEU A 339 7.73 16.52 -0.18
CA LEU A 339 6.38 16.78 -0.67
C LEU A 339 6.39 17.23 -2.14
N ALA A 340 7.41 17.97 -2.58
CA ALA A 340 7.55 18.40 -3.96
C ALA A 340 7.70 17.23 -4.93
N LEU A 341 8.37 16.14 -4.53
CA LEU A 341 8.46 14.89 -5.31
C LEU A 341 7.12 14.19 -5.46
N GLY A 342 6.15 14.50 -4.59
CA GLY A 342 4.76 14.05 -4.72
C GLY A 342 4.02 14.64 -5.93
N LEU A 343 4.47 15.76 -6.49
CA LEU A 343 3.82 16.38 -7.65
C LEU A 343 4.04 15.52 -8.90
N ASN A 344 2.96 15.00 -9.47
CA ASN A 344 3.00 14.19 -10.69
C ASN A 344 2.42 14.94 -11.89
N ILE A 345 1.27 15.58 -11.72
CA ILE A 345 0.61 16.39 -12.76
C ILE A 345 0.26 17.76 -12.16
N VAL A 346 0.57 18.83 -12.89
CA VAL A 346 0.26 20.20 -12.50
C VAL A 346 -0.32 20.96 -13.69
N GLU A 347 -1.58 21.37 -13.57
CA GLU A 347 -2.27 22.25 -14.53
C GLU A 347 -2.16 21.76 -16.00
N GLY A 348 -2.25 20.45 -16.21
CA GLY A 348 -2.20 19.82 -17.54
C GLY A 348 -0.79 19.48 -18.05
N LYS A 349 0.21 19.47 -17.16
CA LYS A 349 1.61 19.12 -17.46
C LYS A 349 2.05 17.95 -16.58
N ILE A 350 2.79 16.99 -17.16
CA ILE A 350 3.44 15.94 -16.40
C ILE A 350 4.75 16.49 -15.86
N VAL A 351 4.86 16.54 -14.53
CA VAL A 351 6.02 17.06 -13.81
C VAL A 351 6.84 15.97 -13.11
N TYR A 352 6.40 14.72 -13.19
CA TYR A 352 7.11 13.54 -12.70
C TYR A 352 7.61 12.71 -13.88
N LYS A 353 8.93 12.63 -14.03
CA LYS A 353 9.60 12.10 -15.23
C LYS A 353 9.21 10.66 -15.55
N VAL A 354 9.08 9.79 -14.53
CA VAL A 354 8.77 8.37 -14.72
C VAL A 354 7.43 8.19 -15.44
N VAL A 355 6.40 8.96 -15.09
CA VAL A 355 5.09 8.91 -15.74
C VAL A 355 5.17 9.33 -17.21
N ALA A 356 5.96 10.36 -17.51
CA ALA A 356 6.17 10.80 -18.89
C ALA A 356 6.88 9.72 -19.73
N ASP A 357 7.94 9.13 -19.19
CA ASP A 357 8.76 8.13 -19.87
C ASP A 357 7.95 6.85 -20.20
N VAL A 358 7.16 6.35 -19.22
CA VAL A 358 6.36 5.12 -19.42
C VAL A 358 5.37 5.21 -20.56
N PHE A 359 4.77 6.39 -20.77
CA PHE A 359 3.75 6.57 -21.81
C PHE A 359 4.26 7.32 -23.06
N GLY A 360 5.52 7.71 -23.10
CA GLY A 360 6.08 8.52 -24.19
C GLY A 360 5.44 9.90 -24.29
N LEU A 361 5.04 10.48 -23.15
CA LEU A 361 4.41 11.79 -23.05
C LEU A 361 5.46 12.86 -22.73
N LYS A 362 5.09 14.12 -23.00
CA LYS A 362 5.99 15.26 -22.74
C LYS A 362 6.19 15.45 -21.22
N TYR A 363 7.45 15.50 -20.81
CA TYR A 363 7.87 15.92 -19.47
C TYR A 363 8.05 17.44 -19.43
N ASP A 364 7.38 18.09 -18.50
CA ASP A 364 7.45 19.55 -18.29
C ASP A 364 7.86 19.82 -16.83
N PRO A 365 9.16 19.93 -16.50
CA PRO A 365 9.59 20.17 -15.13
C PRO A 365 9.03 21.49 -14.58
N ILE A 366 8.65 21.47 -13.30
CA ILE A 366 8.13 22.66 -12.62
C ILE A 366 9.21 23.31 -11.77
N SER A 367 9.25 24.66 -11.80
CA SER A 367 10.02 25.47 -10.83
C SER A 367 9.05 25.98 -9.76
N LEU A 368 9.33 25.67 -8.49
CA LEU A 368 8.52 26.04 -7.31
C LEU A 368 8.96 27.36 -6.69
#